data_a3ba97b2174f6f55918a49030f933210
#
_entry.id   a3ba97b2174f6f55918a49030f933210
#
_cell.length_a   1.000
_cell.length_b   1.000
_cell.length_c   1.000
_cell.angle_alpha   90.00
_cell.angle_beta   90.00
_cell.angle_gamma   90.00
#
_symmetry.space_group_name_H-M   'P 1'
#
loop_
_entity.id
_entity.type
_entity.pdbx_description
1 polymer ?
#
loop_
_entity_poly.entity_id
_entity_poly.type
_entity_poly.pdbx_seq_one_letter_code
_entity_poly.pdbx_strand_id
1 'polypeptide(L)'
;MRISTAKKYAIAFCLTLGLTALVSCWSPKATQTAESSLQQAHTMAQGISQQLISQTQNPRFAQPIDCQLGQDCFILLYPDRDPTPNVVDFGCGRQTYDGHKGTDFAIPDEQAMAKGVNVLAAQGGTVLRVRDGVVDRRIQTEADKKTVEGTECGNGVVIDHSSIPNGAGWETQYCHLRQGSVQVKPGDKVEKGTVLGAVGASGLASFPHVHLTINYQGKVIDPFVGPGATAGCNVTRNPIWEQSFAYIPTGLIRAGFSAQPPTMDELWQGKFNQTTLPQDSPALLFWVQVYGVLTGDKMVFNLYNPQGQKVLNNENFVNDSSKTWIGYVGKKNDPQQPLTSGVWKAEYQLIRGDRTLVKTQNQMEIQ
;
A
#
# COMPACT_ATOMS: atom_id res chain seq x y z
N MET A 1 -3.77 56.65 -4.88
CA MET A 1 -5.18 57.03 -4.84
C MET A 1 -5.92 55.81 -4.30
N ARG A 2 -6.02 55.66 -3.04
CA ARG A 2 -7.15 55.93 -2.15
C ARG A 2 -8.44 55.27 -2.64
N ILE A 3 -8.86 54.26 -1.87
CA ILE A 3 -10.07 54.09 -1.05
C ILE A 3 -10.98 53.06 -1.71
N SER A 4 -11.55 52.01 -1.07
CA SER A 4 -12.15 51.97 0.27
C SER A 4 -12.53 50.51 0.61
N THR A 5 -12.17 50.11 1.78
CA THR A 5 -12.82 49.11 2.63
C THR A 5 -14.28 49.44 2.90
N ALA A 6 -15.14 48.44 3.00
CA ALA A 6 -16.20 48.21 3.98
C ALA A 6 -17.41 47.51 3.38
N LYS A 7 -17.73 46.35 3.89
CA LYS A 7 -19.00 46.00 4.58
C LYS A 7 -19.11 44.50 4.80
N LYS A 8 -18.57 44.05 5.88
CA LYS A 8 -19.04 42.87 6.61
C LYS A 8 -19.47 43.40 7.99
N TYR A 9 -20.56 42.93 8.51
CA TYR A 9 -21.27 43.20 9.76
C TYR A 9 -22.57 43.95 9.57
N ALA A 10 -23.63 43.18 9.56
CA ALA A 10 -24.94 43.54 10.15
C ALA A 10 -25.94 42.41 9.89
N ILE A 11 -26.04 41.43 10.77
CA ILE A 11 -27.28 40.72 11.13
C ILE A 11 -26.96 39.95 12.42
N ALA A 12 -26.90 40.63 13.51
CA ALA A 12 -26.94 40.07 14.85
C ALA A 12 -27.18 41.20 15.87
N PHE A 13 -28.33 41.88 15.77
CA PHE A 13 -28.79 42.76 16.85
C PHE A 13 -30.21 43.22 16.54
N CYS A 14 -31.19 42.39 16.92
CA CYS A 14 -32.59 42.84 17.14
C CYS A 14 -33.41 41.69 17.73
N LEU A 15 -33.18 41.34 19.01
CA LEU A 15 -34.14 40.56 19.83
C LEU A 15 -33.81 40.67 21.32
N THR A 16 -33.53 41.88 21.79
CA THR A 16 -33.47 42.14 23.23
C THR A 16 -34.01 43.53 23.51
N LEU A 17 -35.31 43.75 23.32
CA LEU A 17 -36.06 44.86 23.94
C LEU A 17 -37.54 44.62 23.62
N GLY A 18 -38.28 43.96 24.50
CA GLY A 18 -39.69 43.80 24.35
C GLY A 18 -40.34 42.69 25.16
N LEU A 19 -39.88 42.46 26.39
CA LEU A 19 -40.58 41.50 27.31
C LEU A 19 -40.43 41.94 28.76
N THR A 20 -40.87 43.15 29.06
CA THR A 20 -41.14 43.54 30.44
C THR A 20 -42.53 44.15 30.51
N ALA A 21 -43.58 43.33 30.42
CA ALA A 21 -44.93 43.52 30.93
C ALA A 21 -45.84 42.39 30.44
N LEU A 22 -45.79 41.22 31.05
CA LEU A 22 -46.87 40.23 31.14
C LEU A 22 -46.40 39.07 32.03
N VAL A 23 -46.04 39.41 33.26
CA VAL A 23 -45.82 38.41 34.31
C VAL A 23 -47.07 38.44 35.16
N SER A 24 -48.10 37.69 34.76
CA SER A 24 -49.13 37.17 35.68
C SER A 24 -49.95 36.14 34.90
N CYS A 25 -49.89 34.89 35.38
CA CYS A 25 -50.59 33.69 34.92
C CYS A 25 -49.85 32.75 33.98
N TRP A 26 -48.65 32.35 34.34
CA TRP A 26 -48.11 31.12 33.76
C TRP A 26 -47.86 30.07 34.86
N SER A 27 -48.64 28.99 34.78
CA SER A 27 -48.50 27.85 35.65
C SER A 27 -47.12 27.18 35.49
N PRO A 28 -46.41 26.80 36.57
CA PRO A 28 -45.10 26.14 36.47
C PRO A 28 -45.10 24.85 35.65
N LYS A 29 -46.27 24.24 35.45
CA LYS A 29 -46.39 23.02 34.59
C LYS A 29 -46.29 23.30 33.09
N ALA A 30 -46.63 24.50 32.61
CA ALA A 30 -46.58 24.84 31.19
C ALA A 30 -45.16 25.14 30.72
N THR A 31 -44.28 25.67 31.58
CA THR A 31 -42.85 25.89 31.28
C THR A 31 -42.07 24.58 31.26
N GLN A 32 -42.33 23.65 32.17
CA GLN A 32 -41.67 22.35 32.19
C GLN A 32 -42.02 21.48 30.99
N THR A 33 -43.26 21.53 30.48
CA THR A 33 -43.63 20.80 29.24
C THR A 33 -43.03 21.43 27.98
N ALA A 34 -42.87 22.75 27.93
CA ALA A 34 -42.24 23.42 26.80
C ALA A 34 -40.70 23.17 26.73
N GLU A 35 -40.04 23.17 27.89
CA GLU A 35 -38.60 22.83 27.96
C GLU A 35 -38.31 21.35 27.59
N SER A 36 -39.16 20.43 28.07
CA SER A 36 -39.00 19.01 27.73
C SER A 36 -39.25 18.74 26.25
N SER A 37 -40.21 19.42 25.63
CA SER A 37 -40.46 19.28 24.17
C SER A 37 -39.36 19.93 23.31
N LEU A 38 -38.75 21.01 23.73
CA LEU A 38 -37.59 21.63 23.09
C LEU A 38 -36.33 20.72 23.19
N GLN A 39 -36.14 20.12 24.35
CA GLN A 39 -35.04 19.17 24.58
C GLN A 39 -35.18 17.90 23.73
N GLN A 40 -36.40 17.36 23.64
CA GLN A 40 -36.70 16.24 22.74
C GLN A 40 -36.52 16.61 21.26
N ALA A 41 -36.96 17.78 20.81
CA ALA A 41 -36.76 18.24 19.45
C ALA A 41 -35.25 18.44 19.12
N HIS A 42 -34.50 18.95 20.09
CA HIS A 42 -33.04 19.11 19.93
C HIS A 42 -32.29 17.76 19.81
N THR A 43 -32.68 16.80 20.67
CA THR A 43 -32.13 15.43 20.62
C THR A 43 -32.50 14.70 19.34
N MET A 44 -33.76 14.86 18.85
CA MET A 44 -34.18 14.33 17.55
C MET A 44 -33.43 14.97 16.38
N ALA A 45 -33.26 16.30 16.39
CA ALA A 45 -32.52 17.01 15.36
C ALA A 45 -31.03 16.60 15.32
N GLN A 46 -30.41 16.40 16.49
CA GLN A 46 -29.06 15.87 16.60
C GLN A 46 -28.98 14.42 16.12
N GLY A 47 -29.95 13.58 16.45
CA GLY A 47 -30.04 12.20 15.96
C GLY A 47 -30.20 12.13 14.44
N ILE A 48 -31.09 12.96 13.87
CA ILE A 48 -31.28 13.06 12.41
C ILE A 48 -30.05 13.58 11.72
N SER A 49 -29.37 14.60 12.26
CA SER A 49 -28.13 15.13 11.67
C SER A 49 -26.98 14.11 11.69
N GLN A 50 -26.81 13.36 12.80
CA GLN A 50 -25.84 12.28 12.90
C GLN A 50 -26.18 11.12 11.95
N GLN A 51 -27.45 10.79 11.78
CA GLN A 51 -27.91 9.75 10.88
C GLN A 51 -27.74 10.16 9.41
N LEU A 52 -27.98 11.44 9.06
CA LEU A 52 -27.70 11.99 7.72
C LEU A 52 -26.19 12.04 7.42
N ILE A 53 -25.36 12.42 8.38
CA ILE A 53 -23.90 12.40 8.24
C ILE A 53 -23.39 10.95 8.08
N SER A 54 -23.95 10.01 8.83
CA SER A 54 -23.62 8.58 8.69
C SER A 54 -24.00 8.01 7.31
N GLN A 55 -25.12 8.47 6.73
CA GLN A 55 -25.58 8.00 5.41
C GLN A 55 -24.78 8.57 4.23
N THR A 56 -23.95 9.58 4.45
CA THR A 56 -23.12 10.20 3.38
C THR A 56 -21.65 9.75 3.41
N GLN A 57 -21.25 8.94 4.37
CA GLN A 57 -19.87 8.46 4.47
C GLN A 57 -19.68 7.13 3.73
N ASN A 58 -18.73 7.10 2.80
CA ASN A 58 -18.31 5.84 2.16
C ASN A 58 -17.81 4.84 3.22
N PRO A 59 -17.92 3.53 2.99
CA PRO A 59 -17.30 2.54 3.85
C PRO A 59 -15.77 2.77 3.88
N ARG A 60 -15.14 2.41 4.99
CA ARG A 60 -13.69 2.48 5.16
C ARG A 60 -13.13 1.08 5.06
N PHE A 61 -12.02 0.93 4.35
CA PHE A 61 -11.37 -0.35 4.10
C PHE A 61 -10.05 -0.44 4.88
N ALA A 62 -9.85 -1.55 5.56
CA ALA A 62 -8.60 -1.85 6.25
C ALA A 62 -7.53 -2.39 5.30
N GLN A 63 -6.30 -2.49 5.76
CA GLN A 63 -5.22 -3.16 5.06
C GLN A 63 -5.60 -4.63 4.79
N PRO A 64 -5.45 -5.13 3.53
CA PRO A 64 -5.91 -6.47 3.15
C PRO A 64 -4.89 -7.58 3.43
N ILE A 65 -3.82 -7.30 4.14
CA ILE A 65 -2.69 -8.21 4.35
C ILE A 65 -2.19 -8.11 5.79
N ASP A 66 -1.87 -9.25 6.39
CA ASP A 66 -1.38 -9.37 7.77
C ASP A 66 0.14 -9.18 7.81
N CYS A 67 0.57 -7.93 7.77
CA CYS A 67 1.98 -7.56 7.76
C CYS A 67 2.19 -6.12 8.22
N GLN A 68 3.44 -5.76 8.42
CA GLN A 68 3.87 -4.42 8.85
C GLN A 68 4.48 -3.67 7.65
N LEU A 69 3.68 -2.74 7.05
CA LEU A 69 4.13 -1.95 5.89
C LEU A 69 5.47 -1.25 6.16
N GLY A 70 6.39 -1.40 5.21
CA GLY A 70 7.74 -0.86 5.28
C GLY A 70 8.73 -1.74 6.06
N GLN A 71 8.30 -2.89 6.60
CA GLN A 71 9.17 -3.84 7.28
C GLN A 71 9.18 -5.20 6.56
N ASP A 72 8.04 -5.87 6.48
CA ASP A 72 7.89 -7.20 5.91
C ASP A 72 6.92 -7.24 4.71
N CYS A 73 6.33 -6.11 4.37
CA CYS A 73 5.56 -5.88 3.14
C CYS A 73 5.59 -4.40 2.72
N PHE A 74 5.16 -4.12 1.51
CA PHE A 74 5.14 -2.77 0.94
C PHE A 74 4.09 -2.65 -0.15
N ILE A 75 3.60 -1.43 -0.42
CA ILE A 75 2.76 -1.17 -1.59
C ILE A 75 3.70 -0.94 -2.76
N LEU A 76 3.75 -1.91 -3.68
CA LEU A 76 4.63 -1.84 -4.84
C LEU A 76 3.98 -1.08 -5.98
N LEU A 77 2.69 -1.33 -6.26
CA LEU A 77 1.96 -0.69 -7.35
C LEU A 77 0.61 -0.15 -6.86
N TYR A 78 0.23 1.00 -7.39
CA TYR A 78 -1.01 1.71 -7.13
C TYR A 78 -1.95 1.60 -8.34
N PRO A 79 -3.27 1.90 -8.21
CA PRO A 79 -4.16 2.00 -9.34
C PRO A 79 -3.67 3.03 -10.37
N ASP A 80 -3.85 2.71 -11.65
CA ASP A 80 -3.58 3.65 -12.73
C ASP A 80 -4.69 4.69 -12.84
N ARG A 81 -4.31 5.94 -12.96
CA ARG A 81 -5.22 7.08 -13.04
C ARG A 81 -5.17 7.81 -14.38
N ASP A 82 -4.33 7.36 -15.31
CA ASP A 82 -4.32 7.86 -16.69
C ASP A 82 -5.21 6.95 -17.56
N PRO A 83 -6.26 7.48 -18.21
CA PRO A 83 -7.12 6.69 -19.09
C PRO A 83 -6.51 6.44 -20.49
N THR A 84 -5.31 6.92 -20.74
CA THR A 84 -4.54 6.72 -21.98
C THR A 84 -3.45 5.67 -21.75
N PRO A 85 -2.71 5.23 -22.77
CA PRO A 85 -1.57 4.31 -22.56
C PRO A 85 -0.41 4.85 -21.72
N ASN A 86 -0.46 6.12 -21.30
CA ASN A 86 0.47 6.64 -20.29
C ASN A 86 0.08 6.11 -18.90
N VAL A 87 0.95 6.33 -17.92
CA VAL A 87 0.73 5.84 -16.57
C VAL A 87 0.93 6.95 -15.54
N VAL A 88 0.02 7.05 -14.58
CA VAL A 88 0.16 7.94 -13.43
C VAL A 88 -0.56 7.36 -12.21
N ASP A 89 0.12 7.27 -11.08
CA ASP A 89 -0.51 6.90 -9.82
C ASP A 89 -1.09 8.14 -9.10
N PHE A 90 -1.79 7.93 -7.98
CA PHE A 90 -2.43 9.01 -7.21
C PHE A 90 -1.45 10.06 -6.67
N GLY A 91 -0.17 9.70 -6.51
CA GLY A 91 0.90 10.59 -6.04
C GLY A 91 1.59 11.38 -7.14
N CYS A 92 1.10 11.30 -8.40
CA CYS A 92 1.72 11.83 -9.61
C CYS A 92 3.05 11.13 -9.96
N GLY A 93 3.26 9.94 -9.44
CA GLY A 93 4.38 9.07 -9.77
C GLY A 93 4.01 8.05 -10.85
N ARG A 94 4.87 7.05 -10.98
CA ARG A 94 4.75 6.01 -12.01
C ARG A 94 4.81 4.58 -11.44
N GLN A 95 4.50 4.42 -10.13
CA GLN A 95 4.39 3.11 -9.50
C GLN A 95 3.03 2.47 -9.82
N THR A 96 2.80 2.27 -11.11
CA THR A 96 1.63 1.65 -11.72
C THR A 96 1.98 1.15 -13.12
N TYR A 97 1.03 0.53 -13.82
CA TYR A 97 1.12 0.21 -15.26
C TYR A 97 -0.22 0.51 -15.92
N ASP A 98 -0.21 0.64 -17.25
CA ASP A 98 -1.41 0.97 -18.04
C ASP A 98 -2.58 0.03 -17.72
N GLY A 99 -3.67 0.62 -17.26
CA GLY A 99 -4.89 -0.08 -16.89
C GLY A 99 -4.84 -0.87 -15.57
N HIS A 100 -3.86 -0.63 -14.69
CA HIS A 100 -3.80 -1.26 -13.37
C HIS A 100 -5.00 -0.87 -12.49
N LYS A 101 -5.80 -1.85 -12.06
CA LYS A 101 -7.10 -1.64 -11.43
C LYS A 101 -7.11 -1.81 -9.91
N GLY A 102 -5.96 -1.97 -9.28
CA GLY A 102 -5.90 -2.23 -7.85
C GLY A 102 -4.63 -1.73 -7.18
N THR A 103 -4.51 -2.08 -5.92
CA THR A 103 -3.33 -1.83 -5.10
C THR A 103 -2.62 -3.14 -4.85
N ASP A 104 -1.32 -3.21 -5.18
CA ASP A 104 -0.51 -4.41 -4.98
C ASP A 104 0.26 -4.29 -3.67
N PHE A 105 -0.16 -5.07 -2.68
CA PHE A 105 0.53 -5.26 -1.42
C PHE A 105 1.49 -6.44 -1.57
N ALA A 106 2.77 -6.15 -1.75
CA ALA A 106 3.80 -7.13 -2.02
C ALA A 106 4.54 -7.56 -0.75
N ILE A 107 5.01 -8.80 -0.77
CA ILE A 107 5.91 -9.38 0.23
C ILE A 107 7.30 -9.59 -0.38
N PRO A 108 8.37 -9.72 0.42
CA PRO A 108 9.73 -9.64 -0.08
C PRO A 108 10.13 -10.71 -1.10
N ASP A 109 9.61 -11.94 -0.99
CA ASP A 109 10.01 -13.07 -1.82
C ASP A 109 9.11 -14.30 -1.67
N GLU A 110 9.39 -15.35 -2.47
CA GLU A 110 8.70 -16.64 -2.41
C GLU A 110 8.97 -17.42 -1.11
N GLN A 111 10.05 -17.14 -0.37
CA GLN A 111 10.25 -17.75 0.94
C GLN A 111 9.30 -17.16 2.00
N ALA A 112 9.07 -15.83 1.94
CA ALA A 112 8.02 -15.19 2.75
C ALA A 112 6.64 -15.74 2.38
N MET A 113 6.36 -15.91 1.06
CA MET A 113 5.14 -16.54 0.57
C MET A 113 4.98 -17.97 1.10
N ALA A 114 6.04 -18.79 1.09
CA ALA A 114 6.02 -20.16 1.59
C ALA A 114 5.77 -20.26 3.10
N LYS A 115 6.30 -19.32 3.88
CA LYS A 115 6.03 -19.21 5.33
C LYS A 115 4.56 -18.89 5.60
N GLY A 116 3.89 -18.24 4.68
CA GLY A 116 2.50 -17.83 4.75
C GLY A 116 2.33 -16.42 5.33
N VAL A 117 1.69 -15.57 4.55
CA VAL A 117 1.25 -14.23 4.96
C VAL A 117 -0.25 -14.16 4.66
N ASN A 118 -1.07 -13.90 5.66
CA ASN A 118 -2.52 -13.93 5.52
C ASN A 118 -3.04 -12.77 4.66
N VAL A 119 -4.00 -13.08 3.79
CA VAL A 119 -4.85 -12.10 3.12
C VAL A 119 -6.13 -11.95 3.94
N LEU A 120 -6.47 -10.71 4.27
CA LEU A 120 -7.55 -10.36 5.18
C LEU A 120 -8.69 -9.63 4.44
N ALA A 121 -9.92 -9.88 4.85
CA ALA A 121 -11.05 -9.09 4.38
C ALA A 121 -10.88 -7.62 4.81
N ALA A 122 -10.72 -6.71 3.85
CA ALA A 122 -10.55 -5.29 4.11
C ALA A 122 -11.79 -4.65 4.74
N GLN A 123 -12.97 -5.27 4.57
CA GLN A 123 -14.24 -4.89 5.21
C GLN A 123 -15.16 -6.10 5.28
N GLY A 124 -16.14 -6.08 6.22
CA GLY A 124 -17.15 -7.11 6.36
C GLY A 124 -18.10 -7.16 5.18
N GLY A 125 -18.66 -8.35 4.91
CA GLY A 125 -19.55 -8.55 3.78
C GLY A 125 -19.94 -10.01 3.56
N THR A 126 -20.43 -10.30 2.36
CA THR A 126 -20.79 -11.64 1.92
C THR A 126 -19.90 -12.07 0.75
N VAL A 127 -19.28 -13.23 0.85
CA VAL A 127 -18.44 -13.78 -0.22
C VAL A 127 -19.33 -14.10 -1.42
N LEU A 128 -19.07 -13.47 -2.57
CA LEU A 128 -19.81 -13.71 -3.80
C LEU A 128 -19.22 -14.86 -4.63
N ARG A 129 -17.92 -14.85 -4.79
CA ARG A 129 -17.19 -15.79 -5.67
C ARG A 129 -15.82 -16.08 -5.08
N VAL A 130 -15.37 -17.29 -5.32
CA VAL A 130 -14.00 -17.73 -5.05
C VAL A 130 -13.45 -18.50 -6.24
N ARG A 131 -12.16 -18.48 -6.41
CA ARG A 131 -11.40 -19.38 -7.24
C ARG A 131 -10.16 -19.82 -6.46
N ASP A 132 -9.90 -21.13 -6.49
CA ASP A 132 -8.70 -21.74 -5.93
C ASP A 132 -8.23 -22.88 -6.85
N GLY A 133 -6.97 -23.29 -6.72
CA GLY A 133 -6.39 -24.39 -7.51
C GLY A 133 -5.50 -23.93 -8.67
N VAL A 134 -5.43 -22.64 -8.98
CA VAL A 134 -4.44 -22.09 -9.93
C VAL A 134 -3.06 -22.14 -9.30
N VAL A 135 -2.08 -22.72 -10.02
CA VAL A 135 -0.70 -22.90 -9.55
C VAL A 135 -0.01 -21.56 -9.36
N ASP A 136 0.75 -21.42 -8.27
CA ASP A 136 1.64 -20.28 -8.06
C ASP A 136 2.84 -20.37 -8.98
N ARG A 137 2.94 -19.43 -9.92
CA ARG A 137 4.05 -19.30 -10.86
C ARG A 137 4.20 -17.86 -11.28
N ARG A 138 5.35 -17.25 -10.94
CA ARG A 138 5.60 -15.87 -11.40
C ARG A 138 5.69 -15.78 -12.91
N ILE A 139 5.10 -14.76 -13.46
CA ILE A 139 5.17 -14.41 -14.88
C ILE A 139 6.50 -13.68 -15.13
N GLN A 140 7.31 -14.23 -16.03
CA GLN A 140 8.64 -13.71 -16.37
C GLN A 140 8.75 -13.30 -17.84
N THR A 141 7.92 -13.89 -18.72
CA THR A 141 7.97 -13.70 -20.15
C THR A 141 6.60 -13.42 -20.75
N GLU A 142 6.57 -12.90 -21.96
CA GLU A 142 5.30 -12.73 -22.71
C GLU A 142 4.61 -14.08 -23.00
N ALA A 143 5.38 -15.17 -23.13
CA ALA A 143 4.82 -16.50 -23.27
C ALA A 143 4.08 -16.94 -21.99
N ASP A 144 4.61 -16.60 -20.81
CA ASP A 144 3.94 -16.89 -19.54
C ASP A 144 2.61 -16.14 -19.43
N LYS A 145 2.53 -14.88 -19.85
CA LYS A 145 1.28 -14.09 -19.83
C LYS A 145 0.16 -14.79 -20.57
N LYS A 146 0.45 -15.37 -21.74
CA LYS A 146 -0.53 -16.10 -22.54
C LYS A 146 -1.09 -17.32 -21.82
N THR A 147 -0.34 -17.94 -20.91
CA THR A 147 -0.81 -19.13 -20.18
C THR A 147 -1.88 -18.83 -19.13
N VAL A 148 -2.03 -17.57 -18.74
CA VAL A 148 -2.97 -17.11 -17.72
C VAL A 148 -4.06 -16.19 -18.27
N GLU A 149 -4.15 -16.04 -19.60
CA GLU A 149 -5.17 -15.25 -20.28
C GLU A 149 -6.58 -15.74 -19.88
N GLY A 150 -7.47 -14.81 -19.48
CA GLY A 150 -8.79 -15.08 -18.92
C GLY A 150 -8.79 -15.60 -17.47
N THR A 151 -7.60 -15.79 -16.89
CA THR A 151 -7.43 -16.20 -15.48
C THR A 151 -6.45 -15.32 -14.74
N GLU A 152 -6.28 -14.06 -15.17
CA GLU A 152 -5.27 -13.11 -14.70
C GLU A 152 -5.29 -12.92 -13.19
N CYS A 153 -6.47 -12.92 -12.56
CA CYS A 153 -6.62 -12.84 -11.10
C CYS A 153 -6.04 -14.06 -10.35
N GLY A 154 -5.81 -15.20 -11.05
CA GLY A 154 -5.38 -16.43 -10.39
C GLY A 154 -6.40 -16.92 -9.38
N ASN A 155 -5.94 -17.34 -8.19
CA ASN A 155 -6.81 -17.64 -7.06
C ASN A 155 -7.28 -16.34 -6.42
N GLY A 156 -8.55 -16.30 -5.99
CA GLY A 156 -9.08 -15.05 -5.46
C GLY A 156 -10.44 -15.17 -4.81
N VAL A 157 -10.82 -14.08 -4.15
CA VAL A 157 -12.09 -13.94 -3.44
C VAL A 157 -12.73 -12.62 -3.84
N VAL A 158 -14.05 -12.60 -4.03
CA VAL A 158 -14.84 -11.37 -4.22
C VAL A 158 -15.87 -11.27 -3.09
N ILE A 159 -15.93 -10.10 -2.44
CA ILE A 159 -16.84 -9.81 -1.33
C ILE A 159 -17.77 -8.67 -1.72
N ASP A 160 -19.08 -8.86 -1.55
CA ASP A 160 -20.10 -7.81 -1.58
C ASP A 160 -20.30 -7.23 -0.18
N HIS A 161 -20.29 -5.91 -0.12
CA HIS A 161 -20.39 -5.17 1.13
C HIS A 161 -21.79 -4.61 1.43
N SER A 162 -22.83 -5.00 0.66
CA SER A 162 -24.21 -4.48 0.82
C SER A 162 -24.80 -4.73 2.20
N SER A 163 -24.27 -5.68 2.97
CA SER A 163 -24.74 -6.03 4.31
C SER A 163 -24.23 -5.11 5.43
N ILE A 164 -23.28 -4.22 5.14
CA ILE A 164 -22.76 -3.25 6.12
C ILE A 164 -23.34 -1.84 5.88
N PRO A 165 -23.32 -0.95 6.88
CA PRO A 165 -23.74 0.44 6.70
C PRO A 165 -22.97 1.12 5.56
N ASN A 166 -23.70 1.79 4.66
CA ASN A 166 -23.16 2.47 3.47
C ASN A 166 -22.41 1.58 2.46
N GLY A 167 -22.52 0.26 2.60
CA GLY A 167 -21.82 -0.71 1.76
C GLY A 167 -22.54 -1.07 0.47
N ALA A 168 -23.78 -0.61 0.24
CA ALA A 168 -24.54 -0.92 -0.95
C ALA A 168 -23.81 -0.51 -2.24
N GLY A 169 -23.62 -1.48 -3.14
CA GLY A 169 -22.90 -1.29 -4.41
C GLY A 169 -21.38 -1.33 -4.32
N TRP A 170 -20.81 -1.58 -3.13
CA TRP A 170 -19.37 -1.77 -2.95
C TRP A 170 -19.00 -3.25 -3.00
N GLU A 171 -17.90 -3.53 -3.70
CA GLU A 171 -17.29 -4.86 -3.77
C GLU A 171 -15.77 -4.75 -3.64
N THR A 172 -15.15 -5.76 -3.04
CA THR A 172 -13.69 -5.94 -3.06
C THR A 172 -13.33 -7.26 -3.73
N GLN A 173 -12.24 -7.24 -4.49
CA GLN A 173 -11.67 -8.41 -5.15
C GLN A 173 -10.21 -8.55 -4.74
N TYR A 174 -9.88 -9.73 -4.24
CA TYR A 174 -8.53 -10.14 -3.82
C TYR A 174 -8.01 -11.16 -4.81
N CYS A 175 -6.87 -10.87 -5.45
CA CYS A 175 -6.28 -11.74 -6.47
C CYS A 175 -4.90 -12.24 -6.06
N HIS A 176 -4.40 -13.22 -6.82
CA HIS A 176 -3.07 -13.82 -6.70
C HIS A 176 -2.85 -14.58 -5.38
N LEU A 177 -3.94 -15.09 -4.76
CA LEU A 177 -3.84 -15.90 -3.56
C LEU A 177 -3.08 -17.21 -3.86
N ARG A 178 -2.41 -17.76 -2.84
CA ARG A 178 -1.68 -19.02 -2.93
C ARG A 178 -2.62 -20.18 -3.20
N GLN A 179 -2.20 -21.08 -4.08
CA GLN A 179 -2.93 -22.30 -4.40
C GLN A 179 -3.27 -23.10 -3.14
N GLY A 180 -4.54 -23.52 -3.01
CA GLY A 180 -5.04 -24.28 -1.88
C GLY A 180 -5.15 -23.52 -0.56
N SER A 181 -5.02 -22.19 -0.57
CA SER A 181 -5.05 -21.40 0.64
C SER A 181 -6.38 -20.71 0.94
N VAL A 182 -7.33 -20.70 0.01
CA VAL A 182 -8.62 -20.01 0.19
C VAL A 182 -9.43 -20.70 1.29
N GLN A 183 -9.85 -19.93 2.31
CA GLN A 183 -10.52 -20.45 3.51
C GLN A 183 -12.01 -20.17 3.56
N VAL A 184 -12.55 -19.48 2.56
CA VAL A 184 -13.95 -19.07 2.51
C VAL A 184 -14.62 -19.62 1.24
N LYS A 185 -15.95 -19.67 1.22
CA LYS A 185 -16.77 -20.13 0.09
C LYS A 185 -17.88 -19.14 -0.21
N PRO A 186 -18.47 -19.19 -1.41
CA PRO A 186 -19.62 -18.36 -1.76
C PRO A 186 -20.76 -18.49 -0.76
N GLY A 187 -21.33 -17.36 -0.34
CA GLY A 187 -22.38 -17.24 0.67
C GLY A 187 -21.89 -17.05 2.11
N ASP A 188 -20.60 -17.28 2.39
CA ASP A 188 -20.07 -17.02 3.73
C ASP A 188 -20.16 -15.53 4.07
N LYS A 189 -20.56 -15.24 5.31
CA LYS A 189 -20.48 -13.90 5.88
C LYS A 189 -19.13 -13.74 6.57
N VAL A 190 -18.42 -12.70 6.21
CA VAL A 190 -17.10 -12.38 6.78
C VAL A 190 -17.14 -11.05 7.48
N GLU A 191 -16.36 -10.92 8.54
CA GLU A 191 -16.08 -9.67 9.21
C GLU A 191 -14.79 -9.04 8.66
N LYS A 192 -14.60 -7.77 8.88
CA LYS A 192 -13.32 -7.11 8.63
C LYS A 192 -12.19 -7.84 9.38
N GLY A 193 -11.09 -8.15 8.70
CA GLY A 193 -9.96 -8.88 9.26
C GLY A 193 -10.09 -10.41 9.20
N THR A 194 -11.22 -10.96 8.72
CA THR A 194 -11.34 -12.41 8.48
C THR A 194 -10.27 -12.86 7.49
N VAL A 195 -9.57 -13.95 7.79
CA VAL A 195 -8.57 -14.55 6.88
C VAL A 195 -9.29 -15.15 5.67
N LEU A 196 -8.94 -14.69 4.48
CA LEU A 196 -9.49 -15.16 3.20
C LEU A 196 -8.63 -16.25 2.56
N GLY A 197 -7.33 -16.23 2.83
CA GLY A 197 -6.33 -17.12 2.28
C GLY A 197 -4.93 -16.59 2.59
N ALA A 198 -3.95 -16.95 1.80
CA ALA A 198 -2.57 -16.47 1.93
C ALA A 198 -2.09 -15.81 0.64
N VAL A 199 -1.13 -14.90 0.76
CA VAL A 199 -0.45 -14.28 -0.38
C VAL A 199 0.21 -15.34 -1.24
N GLY A 200 0.04 -15.25 -2.55
CA GLY A 200 0.58 -16.14 -3.55
C GLY A 200 1.20 -15.41 -4.74
N ALA A 201 1.31 -16.14 -5.83
CA ALA A 201 1.77 -15.65 -7.14
C ALA A 201 0.99 -16.35 -8.28
N SER A 202 -0.27 -16.68 -8.06
CA SER A 202 -1.14 -17.33 -9.06
C SER A 202 -1.69 -16.30 -10.06
N GLY A 203 -1.91 -16.72 -11.29
CA GLY A 203 -2.41 -15.84 -12.36
C GLY A 203 -1.33 -14.90 -12.92
N LEU A 204 -1.70 -13.67 -13.28
CA LEU A 204 -0.80 -12.67 -13.87
C LEU A 204 0.01 -11.94 -12.80
N ALA A 205 0.86 -12.64 -12.08
CA ALA A 205 1.69 -12.10 -11.01
C ALA A 205 3.19 -12.28 -11.32
N SER A 206 3.98 -11.21 -11.31
CA SER A 206 5.43 -11.26 -11.52
C SER A 206 6.25 -11.24 -10.23
N PHE A 207 5.59 -11.06 -9.10
CA PHE A 207 6.14 -11.11 -7.74
C PHE A 207 5.04 -11.54 -6.75
N PRO A 208 5.40 -12.06 -5.57
CA PRO A 208 4.41 -12.45 -4.57
C PRO A 208 3.68 -11.24 -3.98
N HIS A 209 2.35 -11.18 -4.12
CA HIS A 209 1.53 -10.09 -3.59
C HIS A 209 0.05 -10.45 -3.50
N VAL A 210 -0.73 -9.66 -2.78
CA VAL A 210 -2.18 -9.58 -2.95
C VAL A 210 -2.52 -8.32 -3.73
N HIS A 211 -3.25 -8.48 -4.83
CA HIS A 211 -3.85 -7.39 -5.59
C HIS A 211 -5.26 -7.14 -5.08
N LEU A 212 -5.51 -5.96 -4.53
CA LEU A 212 -6.83 -5.53 -4.07
C LEU A 212 -7.47 -4.57 -5.05
N THR A 213 -8.56 -4.96 -5.70
CA THR A 213 -9.45 -4.05 -6.42
C THR A 213 -10.65 -3.68 -5.54
N ILE A 214 -10.99 -2.40 -5.47
CA ILE A 214 -12.21 -1.91 -4.83
C ILE A 214 -13.13 -1.36 -5.92
N ASN A 215 -14.37 -1.83 -5.96
CA ASN A 215 -15.38 -1.40 -6.92
C ASN A 215 -16.53 -0.70 -6.20
N TYR A 216 -17.09 0.32 -6.83
CA TYR A 216 -18.35 0.94 -6.44
C TYR A 216 -19.27 1.05 -7.66
N GLN A 217 -20.46 0.42 -7.58
CA GLN A 217 -21.42 0.38 -8.69
C GLN A 217 -20.79 -0.07 -10.01
N GLY A 218 -19.96 -1.11 -9.96
CA GLY A 218 -19.26 -1.70 -11.11
C GLY A 218 -18.09 -0.89 -11.66
N LYS A 219 -17.71 0.23 -11.01
CA LYS A 219 -16.55 1.03 -11.40
C LYS A 219 -15.41 0.84 -10.41
N VAL A 220 -14.20 0.70 -10.92
CA VAL A 220 -12.99 0.65 -10.12
C VAL A 220 -12.78 1.99 -9.41
N ILE A 221 -12.52 1.93 -8.12
CA ILE A 221 -12.22 3.07 -7.27
C ILE A 221 -10.76 2.98 -6.82
N ASP A 222 -10.02 4.04 -7.05
CA ASP A 222 -8.71 4.21 -6.41
C ASP A 222 -8.92 4.62 -4.94
N PRO A 223 -8.57 3.74 -3.97
CA PRO A 223 -8.88 3.99 -2.56
C PRO A 223 -8.08 5.13 -1.93
N PHE A 224 -7.03 5.62 -2.61
CA PHE A 224 -6.23 6.76 -2.16
C PHE A 224 -6.84 8.11 -2.53
N VAL A 225 -7.77 8.14 -3.48
CA VAL A 225 -8.47 9.36 -3.86
C VAL A 225 -9.97 9.29 -3.61
N GLY A 226 -10.57 8.09 -3.56
CA GLY A 226 -11.98 7.86 -3.32
C GLY A 226 -12.89 8.03 -4.53
N PRO A 227 -14.19 7.72 -4.36
CA PRO A 227 -15.17 7.78 -5.43
C PRO A 227 -15.42 9.21 -5.92
N GLY A 228 -15.78 9.35 -7.21
CA GLY A 228 -16.08 10.64 -7.85
C GLY A 228 -14.86 11.45 -8.25
N ALA A 229 -13.64 11.00 -7.96
CA ALA A 229 -12.43 11.65 -8.44
C ALA A 229 -12.29 11.48 -9.96
N THR A 230 -11.92 12.57 -10.65
CA THR A 230 -11.62 12.55 -12.09
C THR A 230 -10.29 11.84 -12.36
N ALA A 231 -9.99 11.53 -13.62
CA ALA A 231 -8.71 10.99 -14.05
C ALA A 231 -7.53 11.92 -13.68
N GLY A 232 -6.32 11.33 -13.62
CA GLY A 232 -5.10 12.05 -13.27
C GLY A 232 -4.84 12.11 -11.75
N CYS A 233 -3.74 12.74 -11.36
CA CYS A 233 -3.28 12.76 -9.98
C CYS A 233 -3.55 14.08 -9.24
N ASN A 234 -3.79 15.18 -9.97
CA ASN A 234 -4.09 16.51 -9.41
C ASN A 234 -5.58 16.65 -9.09
N VAL A 235 -6.09 15.85 -8.18
CA VAL A 235 -7.52 15.79 -7.84
C VAL A 235 -7.73 16.00 -6.34
N THR A 236 -8.93 16.46 -5.97
CA THR A 236 -9.34 16.47 -4.57
C THR A 236 -9.45 15.02 -4.08
N ARG A 237 -8.78 14.70 -2.98
CA ARG A 237 -8.73 13.36 -2.42
C ARG A 237 -9.68 13.21 -1.25
N ASN A 238 -10.49 12.16 -1.28
CA ASN A 238 -11.29 11.68 -0.18
C ASN A 238 -11.02 10.18 0.01
N PRO A 239 -9.84 9.81 0.53
CA PRO A 239 -9.43 8.41 0.64
C PRO A 239 -10.45 7.58 1.41
N ILE A 240 -10.60 6.33 1.02
CA ILE A 240 -11.52 5.40 1.68
C ILE A 240 -10.80 4.34 2.51
N TRP A 241 -9.51 4.48 2.74
CA TRP A 241 -8.78 3.68 3.70
C TRP A 241 -9.17 4.01 5.14
N GLU A 242 -9.24 3.02 6.01
CA GLU A 242 -9.48 3.20 7.45
C GLU A 242 -8.31 3.91 8.12
N GLN A 243 -7.10 3.55 7.74
CA GLN A 243 -5.85 4.20 8.14
C GLN A 243 -5.23 4.96 6.98
N SER A 244 -4.52 6.02 7.27
CA SER A 244 -3.78 6.76 6.24
C SER A 244 -2.51 5.99 5.87
N PHE A 245 -2.34 5.70 4.58
CA PHE A 245 -1.09 5.18 4.04
C PHE A 245 -0.24 6.33 3.49
N ALA A 246 1.03 6.35 3.90
CA ALA A 246 2.00 7.25 3.29
C ALA A 246 2.23 6.86 1.82
N TYR A 247 2.38 7.86 0.96
CA TYR A 247 2.82 7.62 -0.42
C TYR A 247 4.33 7.37 -0.42
N ILE A 248 4.71 6.12 -0.68
CA ILE A 248 6.12 5.70 -0.73
C ILE A 248 6.39 5.07 -2.10
N PRO A 249 6.65 5.89 -3.14
CA PRO A 249 6.85 5.39 -4.51
C PRO A 249 8.23 4.77 -4.74
N THR A 250 9.13 4.87 -3.77
CA THR A 250 10.51 4.36 -3.86
C THR A 250 10.91 3.79 -2.51
N GLY A 251 11.39 2.55 -2.48
CA GLY A 251 11.76 1.90 -1.24
C GLY A 251 12.63 0.66 -1.43
N LEU A 252 13.10 0.13 -0.31
CA LEU A 252 13.85 -1.11 -0.24
C LEU A 252 12.88 -2.30 -0.26
N ILE A 253 13.17 -3.30 -1.09
CA ILE A 253 12.56 -4.63 -1.00
C ILE A 253 13.43 -5.51 -0.10
N ARG A 254 14.68 -5.71 -0.48
CA ARG A 254 15.65 -6.54 0.23
C ARG A 254 17.07 -6.04 -0.01
N ALA A 255 17.99 -6.43 0.87
CA ALA A 255 19.43 -6.27 0.68
C ALA A 255 20.14 -7.46 1.34
N GLY A 256 21.32 -7.82 0.84
CA GLY A 256 22.10 -8.95 1.36
C GLY A 256 23.42 -9.11 0.67
N PHE A 257 24.02 -10.27 0.88
CA PHE A 257 25.28 -10.63 0.28
C PHE A 257 25.16 -11.90 -0.55
N SER A 258 26.05 -12.04 -1.54
CA SER A 258 26.16 -13.23 -2.39
C SER A 258 27.60 -13.47 -2.80
N ALA A 259 27.90 -14.71 -3.20
CA ALA A 259 29.21 -15.08 -3.76
C ALA A 259 29.27 -14.89 -5.29
N GLN A 260 28.14 -14.56 -5.92
CA GLN A 260 28.00 -14.36 -7.36
C GLN A 260 26.99 -13.25 -7.64
N PRO A 261 27.02 -12.62 -8.84
CA PRO A 261 26.03 -11.63 -9.23
C PRO A 261 24.61 -12.18 -9.14
N PRO A 262 23.70 -11.54 -8.35
CA PRO A 262 22.32 -11.98 -8.26
C PRO A 262 21.53 -11.55 -9.48
N THR A 263 20.52 -12.33 -9.83
CA THR A 263 19.49 -11.95 -10.81
C THR A 263 18.20 -11.53 -10.09
N MET A 264 17.36 -10.73 -10.76
CA MET A 264 16.06 -10.34 -10.22
C MET A 264 15.19 -11.56 -9.87
N ASP A 265 15.24 -12.59 -10.71
CA ASP A 265 14.51 -13.82 -10.49
C ASP A 265 14.97 -14.57 -9.24
N GLU A 266 16.28 -14.73 -9.04
CA GLU A 266 16.83 -15.35 -7.83
C GLU A 266 16.50 -14.59 -6.55
N LEU A 267 16.43 -13.25 -6.62
CA LEU A 267 16.01 -12.45 -5.48
C LEU A 267 14.52 -12.66 -5.16
N TRP A 268 13.63 -12.70 -6.16
CA TRP A 268 12.23 -13.03 -5.92
C TRP A 268 12.01 -14.47 -5.46
N GLN A 269 12.89 -15.42 -5.81
CA GLN A 269 12.90 -16.79 -5.25
C GLN A 269 13.35 -16.82 -3.78
N GLY A 270 13.85 -15.72 -3.23
CA GLY A 270 14.35 -15.66 -1.86
C GLY A 270 15.75 -16.25 -1.69
N LYS A 271 16.55 -16.36 -2.76
CA LYS A 271 17.96 -16.77 -2.66
C LYS A 271 18.79 -15.73 -1.90
N PHE A 272 19.98 -16.13 -1.50
CA PHE A 272 20.98 -15.29 -0.82
C PHE A 272 20.52 -14.76 0.55
N ASN A 273 19.85 -15.61 1.33
CA ASN A 273 19.44 -15.33 2.72
C ASN A 273 20.44 -15.81 3.77
N GLN A 274 21.57 -16.37 3.34
CA GLN A 274 22.64 -16.82 4.25
C GLN A 274 23.30 -15.63 4.96
N THR A 275 23.75 -15.86 6.18
CA THR A 275 24.46 -14.89 7.01
C THR A 275 25.96 -15.14 7.07
N THR A 276 26.40 -16.24 6.46
CA THR A 276 27.81 -16.65 6.38
C THR A 276 28.18 -17.05 4.95
N LEU A 277 29.45 -16.82 4.57
CA LEU A 277 30.04 -17.31 3.33
C LEU A 277 31.44 -17.93 3.64
N PRO A 278 31.81 -19.01 2.94
CA PRO A 278 33.16 -19.55 3.01
C PRO A 278 34.21 -18.55 2.57
N GLN A 279 35.40 -18.60 3.17
CA GLN A 279 36.51 -17.72 2.82
C GLN A 279 37.00 -17.92 1.38
N ASP A 280 36.83 -19.12 0.83
CA ASP A 280 37.16 -19.48 -0.55
C ASP A 280 36.06 -19.16 -1.56
N SER A 281 34.97 -18.50 -1.13
CA SER A 281 33.91 -18.03 -2.04
C SER A 281 34.48 -17.18 -3.16
N PRO A 282 33.99 -17.29 -4.41
CA PRO A 282 34.58 -16.60 -5.58
C PRO A 282 34.51 -15.08 -5.49
N ALA A 283 33.57 -14.55 -4.71
CA ALA A 283 33.44 -13.13 -4.47
C ALA A 283 32.65 -12.87 -3.19
N LEU A 284 32.72 -11.63 -2.68
CA LEU A 284 31.79 -11.05 -1.71
C LEU A 284 31.11 -9.86 -2.36
N LEU A 285 29.83 -10.03 -2.73
CA LEU A 285 29.01 -9.00 -3.37
C LEU A 285 27.89 -8.58 -2.44
N PHE A 286 27.81 -7.30 -2.14
CA PHE A 286 26.66 -6.69 -1.48
C PHE A 286 25.64 -6.25 -2.53
N TRP A 287 24.41 -6.72 -2.42
CA TRP A 287 23.33 -6.42 -3.36
C TRP A 287 22.14 -5.75 -2.66
N VAL A 288 21.41 -4.98 -3.43
CA VAL A 288 20.12 -4.38 -3.03
C VAL A 288 19.08 -4.62 -4.11
N GLN A 289 17.85 -4.88 -3.67
CA GLN A 289 16.65 -4.90 -4.49
C GLN A 289 15.76 -3.76 -4.00
N VAL A 290 15.47 -2.82 -4.89
CA VAL A 290 14.69 -1.61 -4.60
C VAL A 290 13.58 -1.43 -5.62
N TYR A 291 12.55 -0.67 -5.26
CA TYR A 291 11.48 -0.32 -6.19
C TYR A 291 11.42 1.19 -6.42
N GLY A 292 10.85 1.61 -7.57
CA GLY A 292 10.55 2.98 -7.91
C GLY A 292 11.75 3.89 -8.12
N VAL A 293 12.84 3.34 -8.66
CA VAL A 293 14.01 4.14 -9.03
C VAL A 293 13.71 5.00 -10.27
N LEU A 294 14.28 6.18 -10.31
CA LEU A 294 14.19 7.10 -11.44
C LEU A 294 15.57 7.40 -12.02
N THR A 295 15.59 7.67 -13.32
CA THR A 295 16.78 8.18 -14.01
C THR A 295 17.35 9.37 -13.25
N GLY A 296 18.66 9.35 -12.98
CA GLY A 296 19.35 10.38 -12.23
C GLY A 296 19.35 10.22 -10.71
N ASP A 297 18.66 9.22 -10.15
CA ASP A 297 18.83 8.86 -8.74
C ASP A 297 20.28 8.46 -8.48
N LYS A 298 20.90 9.01 -7.46
CA LYS A 298 22.27 8.70 -7.05
C LYS A 298 22.27 7.50 -6.11
N MET A 299 23.09 6.52 -6.42
CA MET A 299 23.33 5.32 -5.63
C MET A 299 24.71 5.41 -4.98
N VAL A 300 24.78 5.13 -3.69
CA VAL A 300 26.04 5.10 -2.93
C VAL A 300 26.15 3.76 -2.23
N PHE A 301 27.20 3.01 -2.56
CA PHE A 301 27.55 1.74 -1.91
C PHE A 301 28.86 1.89 -1.16
N ASN A 302 28.92 1.44 0.08
CA ASN A 302 30.13 1.31 0.86
C ASN A 302 30.29 -0.13 1.31
N LEU A 303 31.52 -0.65 1.27
CA LEU A 303 31.88 -1.95 1.83
C LEU A 303 33.03 -1.78 2.81
N TYR A 304 32.92 -2.41 3.96
CA TYR A 304 33.90 -2.35 5.06
C TYR A 304 34.36 -3.77 5.38
N ASN A 305 35.69 -3.92 5.56
CA ASN A 305 36.28 -5.18 6.01
C ASN A 305 36.06 -5.41 7.53
N PRO A 306 36.43 -6.58 8.09
CA PRO A 306 36.29 -6.89 9.51
C PRO A 306 37.04 -5.92 10.44
N GLN A 307 38.05 -5.20 9.95
CA GLN A 307 38.80 -4.18 10.71
C GLN A 307 38.11 -2.80 10.67
N GLY A 308 36.93 -2.71 10.05
CA GLY A 308 36.18 -1.45 9.91
C GLY A 308 36.74 -0.48 8.85
N GLN A 309 37.71 -0.91 8.05
CA GLN A 309 38.23 -0.08 6.98
C GLN A 309 37.30 -0.12 5.79
N LYS A 310 37.01 1.04 5.19
CA LYS A 310 36.25 1.15 3.95
C LYS A 310 37.12 0.68 2.80
N VAL A 311 36.78 -0.48 2.23
CA VAL A 311 37.53 -1.11 1.12
C VAL A 311 36.92 -0.84 -0.25
N LEU A 312 35.66 -0.36 -0.27
CA LEU A 312 34.99 0.05 -1.49
C LEU A 312 34.05 1.22 -1.18
N ASN A 313 34.12 2.24 -2.03
CA ASN A 313 33.11 3.28 -2.16
C ASN A 313 32.76 3.35 -3.65
N ASN A 314 31.49 3.16 -3.98
CA ASN A 314 31.00 3.22 -5.34
C ASN A 314 29.80 4.16 -5.40
N GLU A 315 29.91 5.20 -6.22
CA GLU A 315 28.87 6.16 -6.47
C GLU A 315 28.49 6.13 -7.95
N ASN A 316 27.23 5.85 -8.23
CA ASN A 316 26.71 5.78 -9.59
C ASN A 316 25.32 6.41 -9.65
N PHE A 317 24.84 6.62 -10.86
CA PHE A 317 23.48 7.10 -11.11
C PHE A 317 22.64 6.01 -11.79
N VAL A 318 21.35 6.02 -11.51
CA VAL A 318 20.37 5.19 -12.22
C VAL A 318 20.22 5.73 -13.64
N ASN A 319 20.51 4.90 -14.64
CA ASN A 319 20.41 5.28 -16.05
C ASN A 319 18.96 5.29 -16.52
N ASP A 320 18.18 4.28 -16.16
CA ASP A 320 16.81 4.09 -16.61
C ASP A 320 15.86 3.90 -15.42
N SER A 321 14.75 4.64 -15.45
CA SER A 321 13.71 4.51 -14.43
C SER A 321 13.08 3.12 -14.46
N SER A 322 12.93 2.49 -13.29
CA SER A 322 12.37 1.14 -13.18
C SER A 322 11.43 0.99 -11.99
N LYS A 323 10.39 0.16 -12.13
CA LYS A 323 9.47 -0.19 -11.04
C LYS A 323 10.14 -1.09 -10.01
N THR A 324 11.01 -2.00 -10.44
CA THR A 324 11.89 -2.81 -9.58
C THR A 324 13.28 -2.82 -10.17
N TRP A 325 14.29 -2.74 -9.33
CA TRP A 325 15.67 -2.60 -9.75
C TRP A 325 16.60 -3.34 -8.79
N ILE A 326 17.71 -3.86 -9.31
CA ILE A 326 18.77 -4.46 -8.52
C ILE A 326 20.11 -3.79 -8.83
N GLY A 327 20.94 -3.68 -7.80
CA GLY A 327 22.32 -3.28 -7.92
C GLY A 327 23.20 -4.04 -6.95
N TYR A 328 24.45 -4.20 -7.32
CA TYR A 328 25.42 -4.84 -6.46
C TYR A 328 26.82 -4.27 -6.68
N VAL A 329 27.62 -4.36 -5.66
CA VAL A 329 29.05 -4.02 -5.67
C VAL A 329 29.79 -5.04 -4.81
N GLY A 330 31.10 -5.17 -5.00
CA GLY A 330 31.85 -6.05 -4.13
C GLY A 330 33.27 -6.29 -4.56
N LYS A 331 33.86 -7.30 -3.95
CA LYS A 331 35.26 -7.70 -4.14
C LYS A 331 35.30 -9.14 -4.66
N LYS A 332 35.99 -9.37 -5.77
CA LYS A 332 36.40 -10.72 -6.18
C LYS A 332 37.39 -11.27 -5.14
N ASN A 333 37.31 -12.56 -4.89
CA ASN A 333 38.30 -13.25 -4.09
C ASN A 333 39.53 -13.52 -4.95
N ASP A 334 40.61 -12.81 -4.63
CA ASP A 334 41.89 -12.95 -5.32
C ASP A 334 42.81 -13.82 -4.43
N PRO A 335 43.40 -14.89 -4.95
CA PRO A 335 44.37 -15.70 -4.18
C PRO A 335 45.54 -14.88 -3.61
N GLN A 336 45.89 -13.75 -4.23
CA GLN A 336 46.93 -12.83 -3.73
C GLN A 336 46.38 -11.87 -2.64
N GLN A 337 45.06 -11.64 -2.61
CA GLN A 337 44.40 -10.80 -1.65
C GLN A 337 43.05 -11.45 -1.23
N PRO A 338 43.09 -12.56 -0.50
CA PRO A 338 41.89 -13.33 -0.16
C PRO A 338 40.93 -12.52 0.70
N LEU A 339 39.69 -12.98 0.74
CA LEU A 339 38.70 -12.43 1.65
C LEU A 339 39.14 -12.71 3.10
N THR A 340 39.21 -11.67 3.90
CA THR A 340 39.59 -11.79 5.32
C THR A 340 38.41 -12.37 6.09
N SER A 341 38.67 -13.39 6.95
CA SER A 341 37.67 -13.92 7.88
C SER A 341 37.17 -12.85 8.85
N GLY A 342 35.89 -12.97 9.24
CA GLY A 342 35.22 -12.07 10.15
C GLY A 342 34.04 -11.36 9.53
N VAL A 343 33.48 -10.38 10.25
CA VAL A 343 32.22 -9.71 9.86
C VAL A 343 32.50 -8.55 8.92
N TRP A 344 32.06 -8.69 7.70
CA TRP A 344 32.03 -7.62 6.70
C TRP A 344 30.73 -6.84 6.83
N LYS A 345 30.77 -5.52 6.60
CA LYS A 345 29.62 -4.63 6.62
C LYS A 345 29.47 -3.90 5.32
N ALA A 346 28.23 -3.66 4.91
CA ALA A 346 27.95 -2.84 3.74
C ALA A 346 26.81 -1.88 4.01
N GLU A 347 26.85 -0.74 3.34
CA GLU A 347 25.83 0.30 3.39
C GLU A 347 25.40 0.68 1.98
N TYR A 348 24.12 1.00 1.85
CA TYR A 348 23.54 1.52 0.63
C TYR A 348 22.69 2.74 0.90
N GLN A 349 22.77 3.72 0.00
CA GLN A 349 21.86 4.86 -0.03
C GLN A 349 21.37 5.09 -1.46
N LEU A 350 20.07 5.40 -1.61
CA LEU A 350 19.48 5.92 -2.84
C LEU A 350 19.02 7.35 -2.57
N ILE A 351 19.51 8.28 -3.37
CA ILE A 351 19.35 9.72 -3.16
C ILE A 351 18.72 10.33 -4.41
N ARG A 352 17.61 11.06 -4.26
CA ARG A 352 16.93 11.82 -5.31
C ARG A 352 16.97 13.30 -4.98
N GLY A 353 17.69 14.11 -5.78
CA GLY A 353 18.02 15.48 -5.40
C GLY A 353 18.76 15.51 -4.06
N ASP A 354 18.23 16.23 -3.08
CA ASP A 354 18.82 16.34 -1.74
C ASP A 354 18.23 15.36 -0.71
N ARG A 355 17.38 14.43 -1.15
CA ARG A 355 16.65 13.52 -0.25
C ARG A 355 17.19 12.10 -0.34
N THR A 356 17.60 11.53 0.79
CA THR A 356 17.84 10.08 0.90
C THR A 356 16.49 9.37 0.99
N LEU A 357 16.17 8.56 -0.03
CA LEU A 357 14.92 7.80 -0.13
C LEU A 357 15.05 6.40 0.48
N VAL A 358 16.20 5.77 0.30
CA VAL A 358 16.51 4.46 0.88
C VAL A 358 17.86 4.55 1.58
N LYS A 359 17.93 4.00 2.79
CA LYS A 359 19.18 3.77 3.51
C LYS A 359 19.10 2.40 4.18
N THR A 360 20.08 1.56 3.92
CA THR A 360 20.17 0.24 4.56
C THR A 360 21.61 -0.14 4.88
N GLN A 361 21.77 -1.01 5.85
CA GLN A 361 23.04 -1.59 6.27
C GLN A 361 22.87 -3.09 6.44
N ASN A 362 23.86 -3.86 5.99
CA ASN A 362 23.86 -5.30 6.11
C ASN A 362 25.25 -5.81 6.52
N GLN A 363 25.30 -7.04 7.01
CA GLN A 363 26.55 -7.69 7.39
C GLN A 363 26.59 -9.12 6.94
N MET A 364 27.81 -9.65 6.72
CA MET A 364 28.11 -11.00 6.29
C MET A 364 29.34 -11.48 7.02
N GLU A 365 29.28 -12.67 7.61
CA GLU A 365 30.44 -13.30 8.22
C GLU A 365 31.16 -14.18 7.21
N ILE A 366 32.45 -13.98 7.06
CA ILE A 366 33.36 -14.82 6.24
C ILE A 366 34.07 -15.78 7.16
N GLN A 367 33.90 -17.10 6.92
CA GLN A 367 34.43 -18.20 7.75
C GLN A 367 35.40 -19.07 6.96
#